data_e6be8e03d095d85640a78f0a1fdfc635
#
_entry.id   e6be8e03d095d85640a78f0a1fdfc635
#
_cell.length_a   1.000
_cell.length_b   1.000
_cell.length_c   1.000
_cell.angle_alpha   90.00
_cell.angle_beta   90.00
_cell.angle_gamma   90.00
#
_symmetry.space_group_name_H-M   'P 1'
#
loop_
_entity.id
_entity.type
_entity.pdbx_description
1 polymer ?
#
loop_
_entity_poly.entity_id
_entity_poly.type
_entity_poly.pdbx_seq_one_letter_code
_entity_poly.pdbx_strand_id
1 'polypeptide(L)'
;LVLGLLAANAALADTNTDTYTWTDDEGVVHYSDRPHPGAKRIVIDSPNTSQSPARRSSSNSTDSDTSAATDQPTRYESFAITSPGPEETLWNIEGVLNVSLTLSPALQPGHQVRVYFDGNAQMVSGTSFQLQEAWRGVHNLQAEVLDETGKMLIRTQPNRFYIQQTTVR
;
A
#
# COMPACT_ATOMS: atom_id res chain seq x y z
N LEU A 1 -24.51 31.76 -57.12
CA LEU A 1 -24.54 30.54 -56.34
C LEU A 1 -23.10 30.27 -55.84
N VAL A 2 -22.78 30.68 -54.59
CA VAL A 2 -21.48 30.45 -53.97
C VAL A 2 -21.65 29.39 -52.91
N LEU A 3 -21.05 28.22 -53.14
CA LEU A 3 -21.07 27.08 -52.24
C LEU A 3 -19.87 27.21 -51.27
N GLY A 4 -20.13 27.56 -49.99
CA GLY A 4 -19.13 27.62 -48.95
C GLY A 4 -18.83 26.24 -48.39
N LEU A 5 -17.58 25.80 -48.52
CA LEU A 5 -17.05 24.56 -47.94
C LEU A 5 -16.65 24.81 -46.48
N LEU A 6 -17.42 24.26 -45.56
CA LEU A 6 -17.13 24.30 -44.12
C LEU A 6 -16.15 23.17 -43.79
N ALA A 7 -14.88 23.50 -43.55
CA ALA A 7 -13.88 22.56 -43.05
C ALA A 7 -14.03 22.41 -41.53
N ALA A 8 -14.49 21.23 -41.09
CA ALA A 8 -14.51 20.87 -39.70
C ALA A 8 -13.08 20.50 -39.29
N ASN A 9 -12.43 21.32 -38.46
CA ASN A 9 -11.21 20.96 -37.73
C ASN A 9 -11.57 20.04 -36.57
N ALA A 10 -11.28 18.75 -36.71
CA ALA A 10 -11.25 17.82 -35.60
C ALA A 10 -9.98 18.11 -34.76
N ALA A 11 -10.17 18.74 -33.59
CA ALA A 11 -9.12 18.86 -32.61
C ALA A 11 -8.89 17.46 -31.98
N LEU A 12 -7.78 16.84 -32.33
CA LEU A 12 -7.26 15.68 -31.61
C LEU A 12 -6.90 16.17 -30.20
N ALA A 13 -7.64 15.74 -29.21
CA ALA A 13 -7.29 15.93 -27.80
C ALA A 13 -6.10 15.02 -27.48
N ASP A 14 -4.92 15.61 -27.46
CA ASP A 14 -3.68 14.96 -26.99
C ASP A 14 -3.78 14.85 -25.48
N THR A 15 -4.08 13.66 -24.96
CA THR A 15 -4.12 13.36 -23.54
C THR A 15 -2.72 13.08 -23.00
N ASN A 16 -1.80 14.00 -23.24
CA ASN A 16 -0.48 13.97 -22.62
C ASN A 16 -0.57 14.75 -21.31
N THR A 17 -0.66 14.03 -20.17
CA THR A 17 -0.75 14.64 -18.86
C THR A 17 0.63 15.10 -18.39
N ASP A 18 1.13 16.16 -19.03
CA ASP A 18 2.38 16.80 -18.61
C ASP A 18 2.10 17.67 -17.38
N THR A 19 2.85 17.43 -16.31
CA THR A 19 2.80 18.27 -15.12
C THR A 19 4.00 19.21 -15.10
N TYR A 20 3.75 20.49 -14.87
CA TYR A 20 4.77 21.54 -14.77
C TYR A 20 4.91 21.98 -13.32
N THR A 21 6.15 22.21 -12.88
CA THR A 21 6.44 22.76 -11.54
C THR A 21 7.35 23.97 -11.63
N TRP A 22 7.10 24.96 -10.80
CA TRP A 22 7.96 26.13 -10.63
C TRP A 22 7.91 26.59 -9.16
N THR A 23 8.88 27.39 -8.79
CA THR A 23 8.94 28.01 -7.47
C THR A 23 8.81 29.52 -7.66
N ASP A 24 7.95 30.16 -6.90
CA ASP A 24 7.79 31.61 -6.92
C ASP A 24 8.91 32.33 -6.15
N ASP A 25 8.90 33.67 -6.18
CA ASP A 25 9.89 34.51 -5.49
C ASP A 25 9.78 34.44 -3.95
N GLU A 26 8.67 33.86 -3.43
CA GLU A 26 8.40 33.63 -2.01
C GLU A 26 8.85 32.23 -1.56
N GLY A 27 9.37 31.39 -2.49
CA GLY A 27 9.85 30.06 -2.23
C GLY A 27 8.76 28.96 -2.24
N VAL A 28 7.55 29.29 -2.70
CA VAL A 28 6.44 28.34 -2.78
C VAL A 28 6.50 27.54 -4.08
N VAL A 29 6.38 26.22 -3.99
CA VAL A 29 6.37 25.33 -5.14
C VAL A 29 4.96 25.18 -5.67
N HIS A 30 4.77 25.48 -6.96
CA HIS A 30 3.51 25.36 -7.68
C HIS A 30 3.53 24.19 -8.66
N TYR A 31 2.36 23.60 -8.89
CA TYR A 31 2.15 22.53 -9.88
C TYR A 31 0.97 22.91 -10.79
N SER A 32 1.09 22.64 -12.09
CA SER A 32 0.05 22.89 -13.08
C SER A 32 0.12 21.89 -14.23
N ASP A 33 -1.03 21.58 -14.83
CA ASP A 33 -1.18 20.85 -16.08
C ASP A 33 -0.98 21.74 -17.33
N ARG A 34 -0.75 23.05 -17.11
CA ARG A 34 -0.51 24.01 -18.16
C ARG A 34 0.91 24.55 -18.10
N PRO A 35 1.56 24.76 -19.26
CA PRO A 35 2.90 25.33 -19.30
C PRO A 35 2.91 26.75 -18.71
N HIS A 36 3.84 27.02 -17.81
CA HIS A 36 4.10 28.33 -17.23
C HIS A 36 5.52 28.78 -17.57
N PRO A 37 5.75 30.07 -17.84
CA PRO A 37 7.11 30.60 -18.05
C PRO A 37 8.03 30.30 -16.86
N GLY A 38 9.17 29.63 -17.11
CA GLY A 38 10.12 29.22 -16.06
C GLY A 38 9.80 27.90 -15.36
N ALA A 39 8.67 27.26 -15.66
CA ALA A 39 8.34 25.96 -15.09
C ALA A 39 9.15 24.83 -15.71
N LYS A 40 9.53 23.85 -14.88
CA LYS A 40 10.17 22.60 -15.30
C LYS A 40 9.10 21.53 -15.54
N ARG A 41 9.15 20.89 -16.71
CA ARG A 41 8.27 19.75 -17.02
C ARG A 41 8.70 18.54 -16.21
N ILE A 42 7.75 17.91 -15.50
CA ILE A 42 7.92 16.62 -14.83
C ILE A 42 7.19 15.59 -15.69
N VAL A 43 7.90 14.62 -16.22
CA VAL A 43 7.31 13.44 -16.83
C VAL A 43 7.01 12.48 -15.67
N ILE A 44 5.73 12.34 -15.32
CA ILE A 44 5.30 11.30 -14.41
C ILE A 44 5.14 10.04 -15.25
N ASP A 45 6.13 9.16 -15.22
CA ASP A 45 5.98 7.82 -15.79
C ASP A 45 4.73 7.19 -15.17
N SER A 46 3.81 6.82 -16.04
CA SER A 46 2.48 6.34 -15.67
C SER A 46 2.56 5.29 -14.55
N PRO A 47 1.76 5.42 -13.49
CA PRO A 47 1.67 4.36 -12.50
C PRO A 47 1.13 3.12 -13.20
N ASN A 48 1.96 2.10 -13.22
CA ASN A 48 1.72 0.69 -13.48
C ASN A 48 0.25 0.30 -13.74
N THR A 49 -0.18 0.34 -14.99
CA THR A 49 -1.38 -0.34 -15.43
C THR A 49 -1.06 -1.83 -15.46
N SER A 50 -1.56 -2.53 -14.47
CA SER A 50 -1.54 -3.99 -14.35
C SER A 50 -2.18 -4.62 -15.59
N GLN A 51 -1.35 -5.00 -16.57
CA GLN A 51 -1.79 -5.90 -17.63
C GLN A 51 -1.79 -7.31 -17.05
N SER A 52 -2.97 -7.91 -16.94
CA SER A 52 -3.13 -9.35 -16.70
C SER A 52 -2.31 -10.16 -17.69
N PRO A 53 -1.35 -10.99 -17.27
CA PRO A 53 -0.69 -11.90 -18.18
C PRO A 53 -1.59 -13.06 -18.50
N ALA A 54 -1.88 -13.22 -19.79
CA ALA A 54 -2.49 -14.42 -20.34
C ALA A 54 -1.64 -15.65 -20.00
N ARG A 55 -2.33 -16.64 -19.45
CA ARG A 55 -1.87 -17.99 -19.14
C ARG A 55 -1.08 -18.60 -20.28
N ARG A 56 0.20 -18.87 -20.08
CA ARG A 56 0.94 -19.88 -20.87
C ARG A 56 1.47 -20.95 -19.93
N SER A 57 0.88 -22.12 -20.08
CA SER A 57 1.44 -23.37 -19.57
C SER A 57 2.74 -23.69 -20.30
N SER A 58 3.78 -24.05 -19.57
CA SER A 58 4.76 -25.09 -19.93
C SER A 58 5.73 -25.31 -18.78
N SER A 59 5.55 -26.40 -18.11
CA SER A 59 6.45 -27.56 -17.91
C SER A 59 7.92 -27.29 -17.55
N ASN A 60 8.25 -27.83 -16.36
CA ASN A 60 9.45 -28.60 -16.00
C ASN A 60 10.84 -27.94 -16.11
N SER A 61 11.48 -27.78 -14.97
CA SER A 61 12.69 -28.56 -14.64
C SER A 61 13.13 -28.22 -13.21
N THR A 62 13.29 -29.29 -12.44
CA THR A 62 14.10 -29.43 -11.24
C THR A 62 15.51 -28.90 -11.49
N ASP A 63 15.99 -28.01 -10.61
CA ASP A 63 17.36 -28.08 -10.13
C ASP A 63 17.51 -27.29 -8.84
N SER A 64 17.91 -28.02 -7.83
CA SER A 64 18.42 -27.51 -6.57
C SER A 64 19.73 -26.76 -6.85
N ASP A 65 19.80 -25.49 -6.53
CA ASP A 65 21.10 -24.90 -6.26
C ASP A 65 21.01 -23.88 -5.14
N THR A 66 21.78 -24.19 -4.14
CA THR A 66 22.20 -23.35 -3.03
C THR A 66 22.72 -22.04 -3.57
N SER A 67 21.97 -20.98 -3.39
CA SER A 67 22.46 -19.66 -3.76
C SER A 67 22.62 -18.77 -2.55
N ALA A 68 23.85 -18.40 -2.37
CA ALA A 68 24.39 -17.43 -1.42
C ALA A 68 23.46 -16.23 -1.23
N ALA A 69 23.30 -15.83 0.02
CA ALA A 69 22.68 -14.59 0.44
C ALA A 69 23.35 -13.41 -0.30
N THR A 70 22.75 -12.96 -1.37
CA THR A 70 23.05 -11.66 -1.94
C THR A 70 22.30 -10.64 -1.11
N ASP A 71 23.05 -9.83 -0.40
CA ASP A 71 22.61 -8.72 0.46
C ASP A 71 21.97 -7.60 -0.40
N GLN A 72 20.81 -7.92 -0.98
CA GLN A 72 19.94 -6.93 -1.59
C GLN A 72 18.94 -6.47 -0.53
N PRO A 73 18.80 -5.15 -0.32
CA PRO A 73 17.83 -4.65 0.62
C PRO A 73 16.46 -5.18 0.22
N THR A 74 15.90 -6.07 1.03
CA THR A 74 14.64 -6.72 0.74
C THR A 74 13.54 -5.68 0.71
N ARG A 75 13.07 -5.38 -0.48
CA ARG A 75 11.92 -4.51 -0.67
C ARG A 75 10.66 -5.37 -0.52
N TYR A 76 9.87 -5.08 0.50
CA TYR A 76 8.55 -5.67 0.62
C TYR A 76 7.60 -5.05 -0.40
N GLU A 77 6.83 -5.90 -1.07
CA GLU A 77 5.91 -5.50 -2.15
C GLU A 77 4.49 -5.27 -1.63
N SER A 78 4.07 -6.08 -0.66
CA SER A 78 2.75 -5.97 -0.06
C SER A 78 2.75 -6.29 1.42
N PHE A 79 1.94 -5.57 2.18
CA PHE A 79 1.71 -5.79 3.60
C PHE A 79 0.28 -5.41 3.95
N ALA A 80 -0.50 -6.37 4.44
CA ALA A 80 -1.91 -6.18 4.74
C ALA A 80 -2.34 -6.94 5.99
N ILE A 81 -3.39 -6.42 6.65
CA ILE A 81 -4.08 -7.10 7.74
C ILE A 81 -5.16 -7.98 7.11
N THR A 82 -5.10 -9.29 7.38
CA THR A 82 -6.04 -10.28 6.85
C THR A 82 -7.16 -10.57 7.85
N SER A 83 -6.82 -10.55 9.16
CA SER A 83 -7.79 -10.69 10.24
C SER A 83 -7.38 -9.78 11.41
N PRO A 84 -8.33 -9.02 11.99
CA PRO A 84 -9.71 -8.81 11.55
C PRO A 84 -9.77 -8.11 10.19
N GLY A 85 -10.86 -8.34 9.45
CA GLY A 85 -11.14 -7.62 8.20
C GLY A 85 -11.55 -6.16 8.45
N PRO A 86 -11.49 -5.28 7.43
CA PRO A 86 -11.94 -3.91 7.56
C PRO A 86 -13.45 -3.86 7.83
N GLU A 87 -13.84 -3.02 8.81
CA GLU A 87 -15.22 -2.86 9.28
C GLU A 87 -15.87 -4.17 9.81
N GLU A 88 -15.07 -5.21 10.08
CA GLU A 88 -15.54 -6.46 10.64
C GLU A 88 -16.08 -6.29 12.07
N THR A 89 -17.12 -7.04 12.42
CA THR A 89 -17.63 -7.11 13.79
C THR A 89 -17.31 -8.48 14.39
N LEU A 90 -16.48 -8.49 15.42
CA LEU A 90 -16.12 -9.67 16.18
C LEU A 90 -17.03 -9.80 17.40
N TRP A 91 -17.47 -11.03 17.69
CA TRP A 91 -18.38 -11.31 18.79
C TRP A 91 -17.73 -12.18 19.86
N ASN A 92 -17.88 -11.78 21.12
CA ASN A 92 -17.52 -12.60 22.29
C ASN A 92 -16.08 -13.16 22.26
N ILE A 93 -15.10 -12.31 21.93
CA ILE A 93 -13.67 -12.70 21.84
C ILE A 93 -12.96 -12.75 23.21
N GLU A 94 -13.69 -12.49 24.31
CA GLU A 94 -13.20 -12.57 25.69
C GLU A 94 -11.92 -11.76 25.97
N GLY A 95 -11.74 -10.65 25.26
CA GLY A 95 -10.58 -9.76 25.41
C GLY A 95 -9.31 -10.22 24.67
N VAL A 96 -9.39 -11.30 23.88
CA VAL A 96 -8.26 -11.83 23.09
C VAL A 96 -8.55 -11.67 21.60
N LEU A 97 -7.78 -10.84 20.94
CA LEU A 97 -7.86 -10.62 19.51
C LEU A 97 -6.84 -11.45 18.77
N ASN A 98 -7.27 -12.32 17.88
CA ASN A 98 -6.39 -13.01 16.94
C ASN A 98 -6.13 -12.12 15.73
N VAL A 99 -4.86 -11.85 15.45
CA VAL A 99 -4.44 -11.02 14.32
C VAL A 99 -3.64 -11.87 13.35
N SER A 100 -3.98 -11.73 12.06
CA SER A 100 -3.22 -12.32 10.96
C SER A 100 -2.85 -11.25 9.95
N LEU A 101 -1.60 -11.26 9.53
CA LEU A 101 -1.02 -10.35 8.54
C LEU A 101 -0.55 -11.14 7.34
N THR A 102 -0.62 -10.54 6.17
CA THR A 102 0.00 -11.06 4.93
C THR A 102 1.13 -10.14 4.54
N LEU A 103 2.30 -10.70 4.30
CA LEU A 103 3.51 -9.97 3.92
C LEU A 103 4.18 -10.67 2.73
N SER A 104 4.52 -9.94 1.69
CA SER A 104 5.25 -10.45 0.54
C SER A 104 6.45 -9.53 0.23
N PRO A 105 7.64 -10.11 0.09
CA PRO A 105 8.05 -11.46 0.47
C PRO A 105 7.92 -11.72 1.98
N ALA A 106 8.17 -12.96 2.42
CA ALA A 106 8.12 -13.32 3.83
C ALA A 106 9.09 -12.46 4.67
N LEU A 107 8.76 -12.31 5.96
CA LEU A 107 9.56 -11.53 6.91
C LEU A 107 11.01 -12.04 6.92
N GLN A 108 11.95 -11.14 6.65
CA GLN A 108 13.37 -11.47 6.60
C GLN A 108 13.97 -11.58 8.01
N PRO A 109 15.02 -12.39 8.17
CA PRO A 109 15.78 -12.43 9.41
C PRO A 109 16.28 -11.03 9.81
N GLY A 110 16.19 -10.69 11.09
CA GLY A 110 16.57 -9.37 11.62
C GLY A 110 15.47 -8.30 11.50
N HIS A 111 14.50 -8.46 10.61
CA HIS A 111 13.37 -7.54 10.52
C HIS A 111 12.31 -7.86 11.57
N GLN A 112 11.60 -6.84 12.03
CA GLN A 112 10.63 -6.95 13.10
C GLN A 112 9.28 -6.37 12.68
N VAL A 113 8.20 -6.91 13.22
CA VAL A 113 6.86 -6.37 13.03
C VAL A 113 6.46 -5.59 14.27
N ARG A 114 6.06 -4.34 14.07
CA ARG A 114 5.47 -3.50 15.10
C ARG A 114 4.01 -3.25 14.77
N VAL A 115 3.15 -3.41 15.75
CA VAL A 115 1.71 -3.27 15.62
C VAL A 115 1.24 -2.13 16.51
N TYR A 116 0.32 -1.34 16.00
CA TYR A 116 -0.38 -0.30 16.73
C TYR A 116 -1.82 -0.74 16.94
N PHE A 117 -2.18 -1.00 18.18
CA PHE A 117 -3.55 -1.29 18.58
C PHE A 117 -4.07 -0.10 19.40
N ASP A 118 -5.08 0.61 18.87
CA ASP A 118 -5.62 1.85 19.44
C ASP A 118 -4.55 2.89 19.81
N GLY A 119 -3.49 2.96 18.99
CA GLY A 119 -2.36 3.86 19.19
C GLY A 119 -1.25 3.31 20.10
N ASN A 120 -1.46 2.18 20.77
CA ASN A 120 -0.44 1.52 21.57
C ASN A 120 0.46 0.65 20.69
N ALA A 121 1.76 0.95 20.68
CA ALA A 121 2.74 0.22 19.90
C ALA A 121 3.22 -1.03 20.64
N GLN A 122 3.21 -2.17 19.95
CA GLN A 122 3.69 -3.46 20.47
C GLN A 122 4.57 -4.16 19.43
N MET A 123 5.68 -4.73 19.86
CA MET A 123 6.51 -5.58 19.00
C MET A 123 5.93 -6.99 19.01
N VAL A 124 5.79 -7.58 17.83
CA VAL A 124 5.24 -8.93 17.68
C VAL A 124 6.17 -9.81 16.87
N SER A 125 6.15 -11.10 17.16
CA SER A 125 6.94 -12.09 16.44
C SER A 125 6.12 -12.71 15.32
N GLY A 126 6.51 -12.44 14.08
CA GLY A 126 5.86 -13.01 12.90
C GLY A 126 4.60 -12.30 12.45
N THR A 127 3.83 -12.96 11.61
CA THR A 127 2.65 -12.43 10.93
C THR A 127 1.32 -12.93 11.50
N SER A 128 1.35 -13.77 12.55
CA SER A 128 0.17 -14.25 13.28
C SER A 128 0.44 -14.20 14.77
N PHE A 129 -0.39 -13.51 15.52
CA PHE A 129 -0.22 -13.28 16.95
C PHE A 129 -1.56 -12.95 17.63
N GLN A 130 -1.54 -12.83 18.96
CA GLN A 130 -2.69 -12.45 19.76
C GLN A 130 -2.43 -11.15 20.50
N LEU A 131 -3.42 -10.27 20.51
CA LEU A 131 -3.45 -9.07 21.33
C LEU A 131 -4.40 -9.27 22.48
N GLN A 132 -3.97 -8.88 23.68
CA GLN A 132 -4.77 -8.90 24.89
C GLN A 132 -5.51 -7.55 25.07
N GLU A 133 -6.47 -7.53 25.98
CA GLU A 133 -7.21 -6.32 26.34
C GLU A 133 -8.06 -5.74 25.20
N ALA A 134 -8.47 -6.58 24.25
CA ALA A 134 -9.35 -6.21 23.16
C ALA A 134 -10.83 -6.32 23.62
N TRP A 135 -11.31 -5.29 24.29
CA TRP A 135 -12.67 -5.27 24.88
C TRP A 135 -13.71 -4.74 23.91
N ARG A 136 -14.97 -4.74 24.31
CA ARG A 136 -16.08 -4.20 23.52
C ARG A 136 -15.83 -2.74 23.12
N GLY A 137 -15.96 -2.45 21.82
CA GLY A 137 -15.80 -1.09 21.30
C GLY A 137 -15.41 -1.05 19.82
N VAL A 138 -15.03 0.14 19.39
CA VAL A 138 -14.43 0.39 18.09
C VAL A 138 -12.91 0.40 18.26
N HIS A 139 -12.23 -0.35 17.43
CA HIS A 139 -10.78 -0.50 17.50
C HIS A 139 -10.11 -0.17 16.17
N ASN A 140 -8.86 0.28 16.27
CA ASN A 140 -8.01 0.55 15.12
C ASN A 140 -6.73 -0.29 15.23
N LEU A 141 -6.40 -0.95 14.14
CA LEU A 141 -5.20 -1.78 14.02
C LEU A 141 -4.37 -1.32 12.82
N GLN A 142 -3.07 -1.17 13.02
CA GLN A 142 -2.11 -0.89 11.95
C GLN A 142 -0.82 -1.62 12.26
N ALA A 143 -0.12 -2.07 11.23
CA ALA A 143 1.15 -2.77 11.40
C ALA A 143 2.23 -2.18 10.49
N GLU A 144 3.48 -2.29 10.91
CA GLU A 144 4.64 -1.89 10.13
C GLU A 144 5.78 -2.90 10.29
N VAL A 145 6.58 -3.03 9.25
CA VAL A 145 7.81 -3.81 9.28
C VAL A 145 8.98 -2.85 9.43
N LEU A 146 9.87 -3.18 10.37
CA LEU A 146 11.08 -2.45 10.66
C LEU A 146 12.30 -3.28 10.27
N ASP A 147 13.35 -2.62 9.83
CA ASP A 147 14.66 -3.24 9.68
C ASP A 147 15.39 -3.39 11.03
N GLU A 148 16.58 -3.95 11.00
CA GLU A 148 17.43 -4.14 12.19
C GLU A 148 17.80 -2.82 12.89
N THR A 149 17.73 -1.70 12.19
CA THR A 149 18.01 -0.36 12.72
C THR A 149 16.79 0.32 13.32
N GLY A 150 15.61 -0.31 13.20
CA GLY A 150 14.32 0.25 13.61
C GLY A 150 13.69 1.21 12.60
N LYS A 151 14.22 1.27 11.38
CA LYS A 151 13.64 2.06 10.30
C LYS A 151 12.47 1.32 9.67
N MET A 152 11.37 2.03 9.43
CA MET A 152 10.19 1.49 8.77
C MET A 152 10.47 1.19 7.30
N LEU A 153 10.16 -0.03 6.87
CA LEU A 153 10.28 -0.51 5.49
C LEU A 153 8.94 -0.47 4.76
N ILE A 154 7.88 -0.94 5.41
CA ILE A 154 6.52 -0.95 4.86
C ILE A 154 5.49 -0.87 6.00
N ARG A 155 4.31 -0.34 5.71
CA ARG A 155 3.20 -0.20 6.67
C ARG A 155 1.87 -0.60 6.02
N THR A 156 0.98 -1.22 6.80
CA THR A 156 -0.38 -1.54 6.34
C THR A 156 -1.25 -0.28 6.28
N GLN A 157 -2.35 -0.36 5.53
CA GLN A 157 -3.45 0.57 5.72
C GLN A 157 -4.02 0.44 7.13
N PRO A 158 -4.51 1.54 7.74
CA PRO A 158 -5.22 1.45 9.01
C PRO A 158 -6.48 0.60 8.83
N ASN A 159 -6.73 -0.30 9.76
CA ASN A 159 -7.89 -1.17 9.76
C ASN A 159 -8.76 -0.88 10.97
N ARG A 160 -9.99 -0.43 10.73
CA ARG A 160 -11.00 -0.23 11.78
C ARG A 160 -11.93 -1.43 11.82
N PHE A 161 -12.25 -1.90 13.03
CA PHE A 161 -13.16 -3.03 13.28
C PHE A 161 -13.90 -2.85 14.60
N TYR A 162 -14.85 -3.72 14.88
CA TYR A 162 -15.75 -3.61 16.02
C TYR A 162 -15.71 -4.88 16.86
N ILE A 163 -15.73 -4.73 18.18
CA ILE A 163 -15.89 -5.84 19.10
C ILE A 163 -17.23 -5.68 19.84
N GLN A 164 -18.04 -6.70 19.80
CA GLN A 164 -19.33 -6.77 20.46
C GLN A 164 -19.37 -7.94 21.45
N GLN A 165 -20.16 -7.78 22.50
CA GLN A 165 -20.41 -8.83 23.48
C GLN A 165 -21.91 -9.02 23.64
N THR A 166 -22.35 -10.27 23.61
CA THR A 166 -23.73 -10.62 23.90
C THR A 166 -23.91 -10.64 25.41
N THR A 167 -24.77 -9.78 25.93
CA THR A 167 -25.19 -9.87 27.34
C THR A 167 -26.27 -10.93 27.46
N VAL A 168 -25.94 -12.06 28.09
CA VAL A 168 -26.96 -13.04 28.50
C VAL A 168 -27.68 -12.45 29.72
N ARG A 169 -28.96 -12.25 29.59
CA ARG A 169 -29.83 -11.74 30.65
C ARG A 169 -30.55 -12.89 31.34
#